data_a6cec33adf413d03a223573d777e78d8
#
_entry.id   a6cec33adf413d03a223573d777e78d8
#
_cell.length_a   1.000
_cell.length_b   1.000
_cell.length_c   1.000
_cell.angle_alpha   90.00
_cell.angle_beta   90.00
_cell.angle_gamma   90.00
#
_symmetry.space_group_name_H-M   'P 1'
#
loop_
_entity.id
_entity.type
_entity.pdbx_description
1 polymer ?
#
loop_
_entity_poly.entity_id
_entity_poly.type
_entity_poly.pdbx_seq_one_letter_code
_entity_poly.pdbx_strand_id
1 'polypeptide(L)'
;MLKAGTPEKVDQDPIGTGPFYLVQYQKDAIIRFKAFPQYWGGKAKIDDLVFAITPDASVRWAKLQKGECHVMPYPNPADLDAIRKDPNVQLLEQPGLNVGYLSYNTTKKPFDDVRVRKAINMAINKKAIIDGVYLSTGVAAKNPIPPTMWSYNDAVKDDPYDPEAAKKLLAQAGFPDGFSTDLWAMPVQRPYNPNAKRIAELMQADLAKINVKAEIKSFEWGEYRKRLQAGEHQMGMLGWTGDNGDPDNFLYTLLGCASAKSASGSNISKFCYQPYEDLVVKAKSATKQADRDALYKKAQLIFKEQAPWFTIAHAVQLKPVRKEVVDFKLSPFGRHTFYGVDIK
;
A
#
# COMPACT_ATOMS: atom_id res chain seq x y z
N MET A 1 -21.79 21.19 11.57
CA MET A 1 -20.55 21.58 10.85
C MET A 1 -20.87 22.16 9.48
N LEU A 2 -21.44 21.39 8.53
CA LEU A 2 -21.79 21.94 7.20
C LEU A 2 -22.72 23.17 7.26
N LYS A 3 -23.79 23.10 8.07
CA LYS A 3 -24.70 24.25 8.28
C LYS A 3 -24.02 25.46 8.97
N ALA A 4 -22.94 25.24 9.71
CA ALA A 4 -22.18 26.30 10.38
C ALA A 4 -21.03 26.83 9.52
N GLY A 5 -20.85 26.34 8.29
CA GLY A 5 -19.78 26.76 7.39
C GLY A 5 -18.36 26.37 7.85
N THR A 6 -18.25 25.33 8.69
CA THR A 6 -16.96 24.87 9.26
C THR A 6 -16.76 23.36 9.03
N PRO A 7 -16.75 22.88 7.76
CA PRO A 7 -16.59 21.46 7.47
C PRO A 7 -15.25 20.88 7.94
N GLU A 8 -14.19 21.69 7.98
CA GLU A 8 -12.86 21.32 8.45
C GLU A 8 -12.81 20.92 9.93
N LYS A 9 -13.76 21.36 10.73
CA LYS A 9 -13.86 20.96 12.16
C LYS A 9 -14.19 19.48 12.36
N VAL A 10 -14.66 18.78 11.33
CA VAL A 10 -14.95 17.33 11.44
C VAL A 10 -13.72 16.51 11.82
N ASP A 11 -12.54 16.95 11.41
CA ASP A 11 -11.28 16.25 11.71
C ASP A 11 -10.78 16.51 13.14
N GLN A 12 -11.26 17.57 13.78
CA GLN A 12 -10.87 17.98 15.14
C GLN A 12 -11.92 17.63 16.19
N ASP A 13 -13.19 17.66 15.82
CA ASP A 13 -14.32 17.38 16.69
C ASP A 13 -15.39 16.56 15.92
N PRO A 14 -15.09 15.28 15.60
CA PRO A 14 -15.99 14.44 14.83
C PRO A 14 -17.25 14.07 15.63
N ILE A 15 -18.40 14.14 14.99
CA ILE A 15 -19.67 13.62 15.51
C ILE A 15 -19.99 12.33 14.77
N GLY A 16 -20.11 11.23 15.51
CA GLY A 16 -20.34 9.90 14.96
C GLY A 16 -21.28 9.05 15.79
N THR A 17 -21.55 7.84 15.31
CA THR A 17 -22.43 6.85 15.96
C THR A 17 -21.63 5.62 16.45
N GLY A 18 -20.31 5.75 16.54
CA GLY A 18 -19.40 4.67 16.93
C GLY A 18 -19.34 4.40 18.43
N PRO A 19 -18.65 3.30 18.84
CA PRO A 19 -18.54 2.89 20.25
C PRO A 19 -17.60 3.76 21.07
N PHE A 20 -16.84 4.64 20.44
CA PHE A 20 -15.92 5.57 21.10
C PHE A 20 -16.13 6.98 20.57
N TYR A 21 -15.98 7.99 21.43
CA TYR A 21 -15.98 9.40 21.06
C TYR A 21 -14.62 10.05 21.30
N LEU A 22 -14.27 11.04 20.46
CA LEU A 22 -13.01 11.76 20.55
C LEU A 22 -12.99 12.65 21.80
N VAL A 23 -11.88 12.60 22.54
CA VAL A 23 -11.64 13.45 23.72
C VAL A 23 -10.51 14.46 23.45
N GLN A 24 -9.48 14.03 22.74
CA GLN A 24 -8.32 14.87 22.46
C GLN A 24 -7.66 14.46 21.14
N TYR A 25 -7.30 15.44 20.35
CA TYR A 25 -6.40 15.29 19.24
C TYR A 25 -5.26 16.30 19.38
N GLN A 26 -4.05 15.81 19.49
CA GLN A 26 -2.81 16.57 19.41
C GLN A 26 -2.01 16.05 18.23
N LYS A 27 -1.85 16.90 17.22
CA LYS A 27 -1.16 16.55 15.98
C LYS A 27 0.25 15.99 16.28
N ASP A 28 0.60 14.92 15.57
CA ASP A 28 1.88 14.21 15.64
C ASP A 28 2.25 13.62 17.03
N ALA A 29 1.33 13.65 17.98
CA ALA A 29 1.55 13.16 19.34
C ALA A 29 0.54 12.11 19.79
N ILE A 30 -0.75 12.46 19.91
CA ILE A 30 -1.73 11.58 20.53
C ILE A 30 -3.15 11.83 20.04
N ILE A 31 -3.93 10.75 19.95
CA ILE A 31 -5.40 10.81 19.77
C ILE A 31 -6.03 10.00 20.89
N ARG A 32 -6.91 10.62 21.69
CA ARG A 32 -7.60 9.97 22.80
C ARG A 32 -9.09 9.86 22.51
N PHE A 33 -9.62 8.69 22.80
CA PHE A 33 -11.05 8.41 22.76
C PHE A 33 -11.49 7.81 24.08
N LYS A 34 -12.79 7.98 24.40
CA LYS A 34 -13.45 7.27 25.49
C LYS A 34 -14.60 6.42 24.96
N ALA A 35 -14.89 5.34 25.68
CA ALA A 35 -16.07 4.54 25.40
C ALA A 35 -17.35 5.37 25.50
N PHE A 36 -18.24 5.23 24.51
CA PHE A 36 -19.54 5.89 24.51
C PHE A 36 -20.56 5.06 25.31
N PRO A 37 -21.00 5.53 26.50
CA PRO A 37 -21.82 4.72 27.38
C PRO A 37 -23.17 4.34 26.77
N GLN A 38 -23.75 5.21 25.92
CA GLN A 38 -25.04 5.00 25.26
C GLN A 38 -24.91 4.42 23.84
N TYR A 39 -23.76 3.80 23.52
CA TYR A 39 -23.60 3.15 22.22
C TYR A 39 -24.70 2.10 22.02
N TRP A 40 -25.36 2.13 20.87
CA TRP A 40 -26.51 1.25 20.56
C TRP A 40 -26.19 -0.26 20.63
N GLY A 41 -24.92 -0.65 20.39
CA GLY A 41 -24.44 -2.03 20.51
C GLY A 41 -23.96 -2.40 21.93
N GLY A 42 -24.13 -1.53 22.92
CA GLY A 42 -23.61 -1.66 24.28
C GLY A 42 -22.26 -0.98 24.46
N LYS A 43 -21.95 -0.54 25.69
CA LYS A 43 -20.67 0.11 26.03
C LYS A 43 -19.49 -0.82 25.70
N ALA A 44 -18.40 -0.28 25.14
CA ALA A 44 -17.15 -1.01 24.97
C ALA A 44 -16.57 -1.47 26.33
N LYS A 45 -15.83 -2.59 26.34
CA LYS A 45 -15.24 -3.16 27.56
C LYS A 45 -14.10 -2.28 28.10
N ILE A 46 -13.29 -1.69 27.21
CA ILE A 46 -12.24 -0.71 27.57
C ILE A 46 -12.85 0.69 27.69
N ASP A 47 -12.45 1.45 28.69
CA ASP A 47 -12.92 2.82 28.91
C ASP A 47 -12.20 3.86 28.06
N ASP A 48 -10.89 3.73 27.93
CA ASP A 48 -10.02 4.66 27.20
C ASP A 48 -9.33 3.95 26.05
N LEU A 49 -9.35 4.58 24.85
CA LEU A 49 -8.62 4.13 23.68
C LEU A 49 -7.65 5.25 23.25
N VAL A 50 -6.35 4.96 23.29
CA VAL A 50 -5.31 5.95 23.01
C VAL A 50 -4.43 5.51 21.86
N PHE A 51 -4.31 6.36 20.84
CA PHE A 51 -3.33 6.20 19.78
C PHE A 51 -2.13 7.12 20.07
N ALA A 52 -1.02 6.53 20.49
CA ALA A 52 0.26 7.24 20.69
C ALA A 52 1.01 7.25 19.35
N ILE A 53 1.10 8.41 18.70
CA ILE A 53 1.74 8.56 17.40
C ILE A 53 3.24 8.41 17.57
N THR A 54 3.78 7.29 17.07
CA THR A 54 5.20 6.93 17.19
C THR A 54 5.69 6.45 15.81
N PRO A 55 6.29 7.31 15.00
CA PRO A 55 6.69 7.00 13.62
C PRO A 55 7.72 5.86 13.51
N ASP A 56 8.71 5.82 14.40
CA ASP A 56 9.77 4.82 14.39
C ASP A 56 9.31 3.46 14.92
N ALA A 57 9.56 2.40 14.15
CA ALA A 57 9.11 1.05 14.47
C ALA A 57 9.86 0.43 15.66
N SER A 58 11.16 0.74 15.82
CA SER A 58 11.96 0.22 16.93
C SER A 58 11.53 0.85 18.26
N VAL A 59 11.17 2.14 18.22
CA VAL A 59 10.59 2.84 19.38
C VAL A 59 9.22 2.26 19.73
N ARG A 60 8.36 1.94 18.72
CA ARG A 60 7.07 1.26 18.96
C ARG A 60 7.28 -0.10 19.63
N TRP A 61 8.25 -0.87 19.16
CA TRP A 61 8.60 -2.16 19.75
C TRP A 61 9.06 -2.03 21.20
N ALA A 62 9.99 -1.10 21.48
CA ALA A 62 10.46 -0.84 22.84
C ALA A 62 9.32 -0.44 23.80
N LYS A 63 8.37 0.37 23.36
CA LYS A 63 7.17 0.73 24.14
C LYS A 63 6.27 -0.47 24.41
N LEU A 64 6.05 -1.33 23.43
CA LEU A 64 5.27 -2.55 23.59
C LEU A 64 5.91 -3.50 24.62
N GLN A 65 7.22 -3.70 24.54
CA GLN A 65 7.98 -4.53 25.50
C GLN A 65 7.83 -4.03 26.93
N LYS A 66 7.89 -2.71 27.13
CA LYS A 66 7.75 -2.10 28.47
C LYS A 66 6.30 -2.03 28.97
N GLY A 67 5.30 -2.42 28.16
CA GLY A 67 3.89 -2.28 28.51
C GLY A 67 3.35 -0.84 28.42
N GLU A 68 4.11 0.08 27.80
CA GLU A 68 3.64 1.46 27.55
C GLU A 68 2.56 1.53 26.47
N CYS A 69 2.42 0.49 25.66
CA CYS A 69 1.31 0.29 24.74
C CYS A 69 0.94 -1.19 24.63
N HIS A 70 -0.26 -1.48 24.15
CA HIS A 70 -0.84 -2.83 24.12
C HIS A 70 -0.84 -3.46 22.73
N VAL A 71 -0.91 -2.66 21.69
CA VAL A 71 -0.98 -3.11 20.28
C VAL A 71 -0.03 -2.27 19.45
N MET A 72 0.82 -2.92 18.66
CA MET A 72 1.78 -2.26 17.78
C MET A 72 1.45 -2.51 16.31
N PRO A 73 1.23 -1.48 15.48
CA PRO A 73 1.15 -1.64 14.03
C PRO A 73 2.55 -1.66 13.41
N TYR A 74 2.67 -2.33 12.27
CA TYR A 74 3.82 -2.29 11.37
C TYR A 74 5.17 -2.53 12.07
N PRO A 75 5.41 -3.73 12.62
CA PRO A 75 6.73 -4.10 13.16
C PRO A 75 7.76 -4.13 12.02
N ASN A 76 9.04 -3.89 12.35
CA ASN A 76 10.10 -4.19 11.39
C ASN A 76 10.15 -5.70 11.15
N PRO A 77 10.24 -6.16 9.90
CA PRO A 77 10.42 -7.58 9.63
C PRO A 77 11.64 -8.20 10.34
N ALA A 78 12.70 -7.45 10.52
CA ALA A 78 13.90 -7.90 11.23
C ALA A 78 13.69 -8.16 12.73
N ASP A 79 12.69 -7.54 13.35
CA ASP A 79 12.40 -7.71 14.78
C ASP A 79 11.46 -8.90 15.07
N LEU A 80 10.91 -9.56 14.06
CA LEU A 80 9.85 -10.57 14.24
C LEU A 80 10.30 -11.78 15.05
N ASP A 81 11.55 -12.20 14.92
CA ASP A 81 12.07 -13.31 15.72
C ASP A 81 12.16 -12.96 17.21
N ALA A 82 12.54 -11.73 17.52
CA ALA A 82 12.54 -11.22 18.90
C ALA A 82 11.11 -11.09 19.43
N ILE A 83 10.19 -10.58 18.61
CA ILE A 83 8.77 -10.44 18.97
C ILE A 83 8.14 -11.80 19.27
N ARG A 84 8.38 -12.83 18.44
CA ARG A 84 7.85 -14.20 18.67
C ARG A 84 8.39 -14.86 19.93
N LYS A 85 9.61 -14.49 20.36
CA LYS A 85 10.25 -15.03 21.56
C LYS A 85 9.87 -14.30 22.84
N ASP A 86 9.23 -13.13 22.76
CA ASP A 86 8.86 -12.34 23.92
C ASP A 86 7.69 -13.05 24.67
N PRO A 87 7.86 -13.40 25.96
CA PRO A 87 6.85 -14.13 26.72
C PRO A 87 5.58 -13.33 26.98
N ASN A 88 5.62 -11.99 26.87
CA ASN A 88 4.51 -11.08 27.16
C ASN A 88 3.74 -10.65 25.90
N VAL A 89 4.19 -11.08 24.73
CA VAL A 89 3.64 -10.63 23.44
C VAL A 89 3.18 -11.83 22.62
N GLN A 90 2.10 -11.66 21.90
CA GLN A 90 1.64 -12.53 20.81
C GLN A 90 1.76 -11.80 19.49
N LEU A 91 2.26 -12.47 18.45
CA LEU A 91 2.28 -11.95 17.10
C LEU A 91 1.06 -12.50 16.34
N LEU A 92 0.14 -11.60 15.96
CA LEU A 92 -0.98 -11.96 15.10
C LEU A 92 -0.59 -11.75 13.65
N GLU A 93 -0.88 -12.74 12.81
CA GLU A 93 -0.49 -12.75 11.40
C GLU A 93 -1.65 -13.20 10.52
N GLN A 94 -1.86 -12.52 9.39
CA GLN A 94 -2.77 -12.99 8.33
C GLN A 94 -2.42 -12.39 6.97
N PRO A 95 -2.78 -13.04 5.85
CA PRO A 95 -2.63 -12.44 4.53
C PRO A 95 -3.34 -11.09 4.46
N GLY A 96 -2.65 -10.07 3.92
CA GLY A 96 -3.21 -8.74 3.74
C GLY A 96 -3.87 -8.58 2.37
N LEU A 97 -4.98 -7.86 2.30
CA LEU A 97 -5.56 -7.40 1.04
C LEU A 97 -4.82 -6.15 0.57
N ASN A 98 -3.57 -6.30 0.15
CA ASN A 98 -2.74 -5.17 -0.24
C ASN A 98 -1.82 -5.47 -1.42
N VAL A 99 -1.28 -4.43 -2.02
CA VAL A 99 -0.22 -4.47 -3.02
C VAL A 99 0.70 -3.27 -2.87
N GLY A 100 2.01 -3.52 -2.84
CA GLY A 100 3.05 -2.50 -2.98
C GLY A 100 3.56 -2.46 -4.41
N TYR A 101 3.79 -1.27 -4.96
CA TYR A 101 4.22 -1.10 -6.34
C TYR A 101 5.10 0.13 -6.54
N LEU A 102 5.90 0.11 -7.61
CA LEU A 102 6.50 1.28 -8.23
C LEU A 102 5.64 1.66 -9.43
N SER A 103 5.07 2.85 -9.42
CA SER A 103 4.24 3.39 -10.49
C SER A 103 5.09 4.19 -11.47
N TYR A 104 4.80 4.06 -12.76
CA TYR A 104 5.34 4.90 -13.81
C TYR A 104 4.32 5.95 -14.21
N ASN A 105 4.73 7.21 -14.33
CA ASN A 105 3.86 8.23 -14.90
C ASN A 105 3.81 8.07 -16.42
N THR A 106 2.77 7.39 -16.91
CA THR A 106 2.62 7.03 -18.33
C THR A 106 2.37 8.21 -19.27
N THR A 107 2.24 9.43 -18.73
CA THR A 107 2.09 10.65 -19.52
C THR A 107 3.40 11.40 -19.71
N LYS A 108 4.49 10.94 -19.08
CA LYS A 108 5.81 11.58 -19.14
C LYS A 108 6.83 10.72 -19.87
N LYS A 109 7.65 11.36 -20.71
CA LYS A 109 8.83 10.69 -21.28
C LYS A 109 9.84 10.38 -20.20
N PRO A 110 10.51 9.21 -20.28
CA PRO A 110 10.36 8.19 -21.32
C PRO A 110 9.31 7.13 -21.00
N PHE A 111 8.53 7.28 -19.90
CA PHE A 111 7.57 6.29 -19.41
C PHE A 111 6.24 6.26 -20.18
N ASP A 112 6.05 7.13 -21.16
CA ASP A 112 4.97 7.04 -22.15
C ASP A 112 5.15 5.83 -23.10
N ASP A 113 6.38 5.35 -23.28
CA ASP A 113 6.68 4.13 -24.04
C ASP A 113 6.60 2.87 -23.16
N VAL A 114 5.75 1.92 -23.54
CA VAL A 114 5.57 0.65 -22.84
C VAL A 114 6.86 -0.20 -22.82
N ARG A 115 7.71 -0.09 -23.86
CA ARG A 115 8.99 -0.81 -23.93
C ARG A 115 9.94 -0.35 -22.83
N VAL A 116 9.96 0.94 -22.52
CA VAL A 116 10.75 1.49 -21.40
C VAL A 116 10.24 0.92 -20.09
N ARG A 117 8.93 0.95 -19.82
CA ARG A 117 8.35 0.42 -18.58
C ARG A 117 8.66 -1.07 -18.38
N LYS A 118 8.53 -1.87 -19.44
CA LYS A 118 8.92 -3.29 -19.43
C LYS A 118 10.40 -3.50 -19.18
N ALA A 119 11.25 -2.70 -19.79
CA ALA A 119 12.71 -2.77 -19.56
C ALA A 119 13.04 -2.48 -18.08
N ILE A 120 12.42 -1.47 -17.47
CA ILE A 120 12.59 -1.20 -16.04
C ILE A 120 12.10 -2.38 -15.19
N ASN A 121 10.94 -2.99 -15.52
CA ASN A 121 10.45 -4.18 -14.83
C ASN A 121 11.46 -5.35 -14.88
N MET A 122 12.08 -5.58 -16.04
CA MET A 122 13.06 -6.66 -16.23
C MET A 122 14.40 -6.36 -15.56
N ALA A 123 14.73 -5.09 -15.34
CA ALA A 123 15.99 -4.67 -14.73
C ALA A 123 16.02 -4.81 -13.21
N ILE A 124 14.85 -4.77 -12.53
CA ILE A 124 14.76 -4.78 -11.08
C ILE A 124 14.66 -6.20 -10.52
N ASN A 125 15.59 -6.56 -9.63
CA ASN A 125 15.60 -7.86 -8.95
C ASN A 125 14.55 -7.90 -7.82
N LYS A 126 13.32 -8.24 -8.17
CA LYS A 126 12.21 -8.38 -7.22
C LYS A 126 12.53 -9.36 -6.09
N LYS A 127 13.17 -10.50 -6.42
CA LYS A 127 13.54 -11.50 -5.42
C LYS A 127 14.46 -10.92 -4.35
N ALA A 128 15.46 -10.14 -4.73
CA ALA A 128 16.37 -9.49 -3.79
C ALA A 128 15.64 -8.50 -2.87
N ILE A 129 14.62 -7.80 -3.38
CA ILE A 129 13.77 -6.92 -2.57
C ILE A 129 12.95 -7.73 -1.56
N ILE A 130 12.30 -8.82 -2.00
CA ILE A 130 11.50 -9.66 -1.10
C ILE A 130 12.37 -10.27 -0.01
N ASP A 131 13.51 -10.87 -0.38
CA ASP A 131 14.40 -11.53 0.56
C ASP A 131 15.06 -10.55 1.54
N GLY A 132 15.49 -9.38 1.04
CA GLY A 132 16.29 -8.43 1.83
C GLY A 132 15.49 -7.39 2.60
N VAL A 133 14.23 -7.16 2.26
CA VAL A 133 13.41 -6.10 2.88
C VAL A 133 12.15 -6.65 3.54
N TYR A 134 11.44 -7.56 2.87
CA TYR A 134 10.22 -8.16 3.44
C TYR A 134 10.52 -9.31 4.40
N LEU A 135 11.66 -10.00 4.30
CA LEU A 135 12.10 -11.05 5.22
C LEU A 135 10.97 -12.03 5.58
N SER A 136 10.39 -12.69 4.58
CA SER A 136 9.24 -13.60 4.71
C SER A 136 7.88 -12.97 5.06
N THR A 137 7.79 -11.66 5.22
CA THR A 137 6.51 -10.97 5.52
C THR A 137 5.74 -10.52 4.26
N GLY A 138 6.19 -10.94 3.10
CA GLY A 138 5.54 -10.65 1.83
C GLY A 138 5.87 -11.68 0.76
N VAL A 139 4.98 -11.80 -0.20
CA VAL A 139 5.17 -12.60 -1.40
C VAL A 139 5.29 -11.69 -2.62
N ALA A 140 6.12 -12.10 -3.59
CA ALA A 140 6.29 -11.34 -4.84
C ALA A 140 4.95 -11.14 -5.55
N ALA A 141 4.64 -9.91 -5.91
CA ALA A 141 3.42 -9.59 -6.64
C ALA A 141 3.66 -9.65 -8.15
N LYS A 142 2.71 -10.25 -8.87
CA LYS A 142 2.65 -10.27 -10.34
C LYS A 142 1.42 -9.56 -10.90
N ASN A 143 0.40 -9.38 -10.08
CA ASN A 143 -0.88 -8.76 -10.40
C ASN A 143 -1.12 -7.50 -9.57
N PRO A 144 -2.00 -6.59 -10.01
CA PRO A 144 -2.37 -5.39 -9.25
C PRO A 144 -3.32 -5.68 -8.08
N ILE A 145 -3.81 -6.91 -7.93
CA ILE A 145 -4.66 -7.38 -6.83
C ILE A 145 -4.00 -8.55 -6.09
N PRO A 146 -4.26 -8.73 -4.79
CA PRO A 146 -3.65 -9.81 -4.02
C PRO A 146 -4.25 -11.19 -4.37
N PRO A 147 -3.49 -12.30 -4.17
CA PRO A 147 -3.93 -13.65 -4.52
C PRO A 147 -5.14 -14.15 -3.73
N THR A 148 -5.47 -13.50 -2.61
CA THR A 148 -6.67 -13.78 -1.82
C THR A 148 -7.95 -13.16 -2.40
N MET A 149 -7.82 -12.32 -3.45
CA MET A 149 -8.97 -11.71 -4.13
C MET A 149 -9.62 -12.68 -5.11
N TRP A 150 -10.94 -12.76 -5.11
CA TRP A 150 -11.73 -13.74 -5.86
C TRP A 150 -11.56 -13.68 -7.40
N SER A 151 -11.04 -12.60 -7.98
CA SER A 151 -10.78 -12.51 -9.43
C SER A 151 -9.29 -12.54 -9.76
N TYR A 152 -8.43 -12.99 -8.83
CA TYR A 152 -7.00 -13.09 -9.10
C TYR A 152 -6.73 -13.99 -10.30
N ASN A 153 -5.87 -13.54 -11.22
CA ASN A 153 -5.54 -14.30 -12.43
C ASN A 153 -4.16 -14.97 -12.30
N ASP A 154 -4.16 -16.27 -11.98
CA ASP A 154 -2.93 -17.05 -11.87
C ASP A 154 -2.18 -17.24 -13.18
N ALA A 155 -2.87 -17.11 -14.33
CA ALA A 155 -2.26 -17.23 -15.65
C ALA A 155 -1.29 -16.09 -15.99
N VAL A 156 -1.41 -14.94 -15.31
CA VAL A 156 -0.44 -13.84 -15.46
C VAL A 156 0.94 -14.31 -15.02
N LYS A 157 1.94 -14.12 -15.89
CA LYS A 157 3.36 -14.38 -15.59
C LYS A 157 4.04 -13.08 -15.19
N ASP A 158 4.95 -13.17 -14.23
CA ASP A 158 5.78 -12.03 -13.86
C ASP A 158 6.85 -11.77 -14.92
N ASP A 159 7.39 -10.53 -14.95
CA ASP A 159 8.53 -10.21 -15.79
C ASP A 159 9.78 -10.92 -15.25
N PRO A 160 10.59 -11.55 -16.10
CA PRO A 160 11.85 -12.13 -15.64
C PRO A 160 12.83 -11.03 -15.24
N TYR A 161 13.68 -11.29 -14.25
CA TYR A 161 14.84 -10.46 -13.99
C TYR A 161 15.91 -10.75 -15.05
N ASP A 162 16.10 -9.85 -16.00
CA ASP A 162 17.06 -9.96 -17.09
C ASP A 162 17.56 -8.57 -17.51
N PRO A 163 18.62 -8.05 -16.85
CA PRO A 163 19.19 -6.75 -17.19
C PRO A 163 19.72 -6.62 -18.62
N GLU A 164 20.21 -7.72 -19.21
CA GLU A 164 20.73 -7.67 -20.57
C GLU A 164 19.60 -7.56 -21.62
N ALA A 165 18.50 -8.29 -21.41
CA ALA A 165 17.31 -8.10 -22.25
C ALA A 165 16.69 -6.72 -22.02
N ALA A 166 16.73 -6.19 -20.79
CA ALA A 166 16.28 -4.84 -20.47
C ALA A 166 17.06 -3.76 -21.26
N LYS A 167 18.40 -3.85 -21.30
CA LYS A 167 19.24 -2.95 -22.11
C LYS A 167 18.86 -2.98 -23.60
N LYS A 168 18.70 -4.19 -24.15
CA LYS A 168 18.28 -4.34 -25.56
C LYS A 168 16.92 -3.68 -25.83
N LEU A 169 15.98 -3.84 -24.91
CA LEU A 169 14.66 -3.24 -25.03
C LEU A 169 14.70 -1.72 -24.91
N LEU A 170 15.56 -1.15 -24.02
CA LEU A 170 15.79 0.30 -23.94
C LEU A 170 16.41 0.84 -25.24
N ALA A 171 17.39 0.16 -25.81
CA ALA A 171 17.98 0.55 -27.09
C ALA A 171 16.93 0.58 -28.22
N GLN A 172 16.04 -0.43 -28.28
CA GLN A 172 14.91 -0.46 -29.23
C GLN A 172 13.90 0.66 -29.00
N ALA A 173 13.79 1.13 -27.76
CA ALA A 173 12.94 2.28 -27.38
C ALA A 173 13.61 3.63 -27.63
N GLY A 174 14.86 3.66 -28.14
CA GLY A 174 15.60 4.89 -28.44
C GLY A 174 16.53 5.38 -27.30
N PHE A 175 16.81 4.53 -26.31
CA PHE A 175 17.66 4.84 -25.15
C PHE A 175 18.86 3.86 -25.02
N PRO A 176 19.75 3.75 -26.04
CA PRO A 176 20.86 2.80 -25.98
C PRO A 176 21.86 3.08 -24.84
N ASP A 177 22.01 4.37 -24.49
CA ASP A 177 22.91 4.83 -23.41
C ASP A 177 22.18 5.04 -22.08
N GLY A 178 20.92 4.59 -21.95
CA GLY A 178 20.09 4.83 -20.81
C GLY A 178 19.56 6.27 -20.73
N PHE A 179 19.13 6.68 -19.52
CA PHE A 179 18.60 8.02 -19.26
C PHE A 179 18.65 8.35 -17.76
N SER A 180 18.38 9.61 -17.42
CA SER A 180 18.21 10.06 -16.03
C SER A 180 16.72 10.22 -15.70
N THR A 181 16.33 9.84 -14.47
CA THR A 181 14.95 9.88 -13.98
C THR A 181 14.91 10.11 -12.48
N ASP A 182 13.74 10.41 -11.92
CA ASP A 182 13.52 10.36 -10.49
C ASP A 182 12.87 9.03 -10.05
N LEU A 183 13.12 8.65 -8.80
CA LEU A 183 12.48 7.52 -8.11
C LEU A 183 12.03 8.01 -6.74
N TRP A 184 10.73 8.13 -6.55
CA TRP A 184 10.19 8.66 -5.31
C TRP A 184 9.94 7.56 -4.30
N ALA A 185 10.57 7.70 -3.12
CA ALA A 185 10.43 6.79 -2.00
C ALA A 185 9.52 7.37 -0.92
N MET A 186 8.57 6.57 -0.43
CA MET A 186 7.69 6.97 0.66
C MET A 186 8.51 7.26 1.94
N PRO A 187 8.22 8.36 2.67
CA PRO A 187 8.92 8.69 3.92
C PRO A 187 8.47 7.86 5.11
N VAL A 188 7.41 7.07 4.95
CA VAL A 188 6.74 6.35 6.03
C VAL A 188 6.56 4.87 5.71
N GLN A 189 6.58 4.05 6.74
CA GLN A 189 6.23 2.64 6.66
C GLN A 189 4.72 2.47 6.44
N ARG A 190 4.34 1.49 5.60
CA ARG A 190 2.95 1.12 5.32
C ARG A 190 2.82 -0.41 5.32
N PRO A 191 1.58 -0.97 5.47
CA PRO A 191 1.38 -2.42 5.46
C PRO A 191 2.02 -3.13 4.26
N TYR A 192 1.95 -2.49 3.10
CA TYR A 192 2.45 -3.00 1.83
C TYR A 192 3.92 -2.65 1.53
N ASN A 193 4.58 -1.87 2.37
CA ASN A 193 5.97 -1.46 2.17
C ASN A 193 6.66 -1.20 3.53
N PRO A 194 7.50 -2.13 4.00
CA PRO A 194 8.15 -2.01 5.31
C PRO A 194 9.32 -1.03 5.32
N ASN A 195 9.97 -0.76 4.17
CA ASN A 195 11.09 0.16 4.09
C ASN A 195 11.30 0.67 2.64
N ALA A 196 10.58 1.72 2.29
CA ALA A 196 10.62 2.27 0.93
C ALA A 196 12.01 2.83 0.54
N LYS A 197 12.74 3.40 1.49
CA LYS A 197 14.11 3.90 1.25
C LYS A 197 15.02 2.75 0.81
N ARG A 198 15.01 1.64 1.57
CA ARG A 198 15.85 0.47 1.24
C ARG A 198 15.46 -0.17 -0.09
N ILE A 199 14.16 -0.23 -0.38
CA ILE A 199 13.67 -0.71 -1.69
C ILE A 199 14.16 0.19 -2.81
N ALA A 200 14.09 1.52 -2.65
CA ALA A 200 14.57 2.48 -3.65
C ALA A 200 16.08 2.34 -3.90
N GLU A 201 16.88 2.15 -2.85
CA GLU A 201 18.34 1.93 -2.98
C GLU A 201 18.65 0.66 -3.78
N LEU A 202 17.93 -0.43 -3.55
CA LEU A 202 18.09 -1.66 -4.32
C LEU A 202 17.68 -1.45 -5.78
N MET A 203 16.54 -0.80 -6.03
CA MET A 203 16.10 -0.48 -7.39
C MET A 203 17.10 0.44 -8.10
N GLN A 204 17.62 1.47 -7.43
CA GLN A 204 18.62 2.38 -7.98
C GLN A 204 19.89 1.63 -8.42
N ALA A 205 20.37 0.71 -7.59
CA ALA A 205 21.54 -0.10 -7.89
C ALA A 205 21.29 -1.04 -9.10
N ASP A 206 20.10 -1.62 -9.21
CA ASP A 206 19.72 -2.45 -10.35
C ASP A 206 19.57 -1.63 -11.65
N LEU A 207 18.93 -0.47 -11.58
CA LEU A 207 18.75 0.43 -12.71
C LEU A 207 20.08 0.96 -13.25
N ALA A 208 21.06 1.18 -12.38
CA ALA A 208 22.42 1.58 -12.81
C ALA A 208 23.08 0.55 -13.74
N LYS A 209 22.76 -0.75 -13.60
CA LYS A 209 23.27 -1.83 -14.46
C LYS A 209 22.82 -1.68 -15.92
N ILE A 210 21.71 -0.99 -16.16
CA ILE A 210 21.18 -0.71 -17.49
C ILE A 210 21.33 0.77 -17.88
N ASN A 211 22.29 1.47 -17.29
CA ASN A 211 22.61 2.89 -17.50
C ASN A 211 21.45 3.86 -17.19
N VAL A 212 20.46 3.45 -16.41
CA VAL A 212 19.40 4.34 -15.93
C VAL A 212 19.82 4.95 -14.59
N LYS A 213 19.99 6.28 -14.58
CA LYS A 213 20.39 7.05 -13.39
C LYS A 213 19.13 7.52 -12.66
N ALA A 214 18.74 6.82 -11.60
CA ALA A 214 17.58 7.17 -10.80
C ALA A 214 17.98 8.03 -9.60
N GLU A 215 17.45 9.25 -9.49
CA GLU A 215 17.59 10.11 -8.32
C GLU A 215 16.49 9.76 -7.30
N ILE A 216 16.87 9.34 -6.10
CA ILE A 216 15.90 9.04 -5.04
C ILE A 216 15.40 10.34 -4.42
N LYS A 217 14.07 10.56 -4.45
CA LYS A 217 13.40 11.72 -3.84
C LYS A 217 12.41 11.25 -2.77
N SER A 218 12.28 12.05 -1.72
CA SER A 218 11.28 11.83 -0.66
C SER A 218 10.79 13.19 -0.15
N PHE A 219 9.54 13.24 0.30
CA PHE A 219 8.87 14.45 0.79
C PHE A 219 8.08 14.06 2.05
N GLU A 220 7.66 15.03 2.85
CA GLU A 220 6.69 14.78 3.92
C GLU A 220 5.44 14.05 3.36
N TRP A 221 4.82 13.16 4.15
CA TRP A 221 3.84 12.21 3.64
C TRP A 221 2.61 12.86 2.96
N GLY A 222 2.09 13.94 3.52
CA GLY A 222 0.97 14.66 2.92
C GLY A 222 1.35 15.29 1.59
N GLU A 223 2.51 15.95 1.55
CA GLU A 223 3.09 16.55 0.36
C GLU A 223 3.47 15.49 -0.68
N TYR A 224 4.06 14.37 -0.27
CA TYR A 224 4.36 13.24 -1.13
C TYR A 224 3.14 12.76 -1.91
N ARG A 225 2.03 12.52 -1.22
CA ARG A 225 0.78 12.08 -1.83
C ARG A 225 0.19 13.12 -2.79
N LYS A 226 0.15 14.38 -2.37
CA LYS A 226 -0.37 15.49 -3.18
C LYS A 226 0.41 15.66 -4.48
N ARG A 227 1.73 15.60 -4.41
CA ARG A 227 2.60 15.73 -5.58
C ARG A 227 2.53 14.52 -6.50
N LEU A 228 2.39 13.30 -5.97
CA LEU A 228 2.10 12.11 -6.77
C LEU A 228 0.77 12.24 -7.53
N GLN A 229 -0.28 12.72 -6.84
CA GLN A 229 -1.58 12.97 -7.45
C GLN A 229 -1.53 14.05 -8.53
N ALA A 230 -0.71 15.07 -8.35
CA ALA A 230 -0.42 16.08 -9.36
C ALA A 230 0.40 15.54 -10.56
N GLY A 231 0.98 14.34 -10.44
CA GLY A 231 1.78 13.71 -11.49
C GLY A 231 3.15 14.33 -11.67
N GLU A 232 3.76 14.87 -10.61
CA GLU A 232 5.09 15.51 -10.69
C GLU A 232 6.22 14.49 -10.89
N HIS A 233 6.07 13.28 -10.36
CA HIS A 233 7.03 12.18 -10.45
C HIS A 233 7.14 11.60 -11.87
N GLN A 234 8.25 10.91 -12.14
CA GLN A 234 8.40 9.97 -13.26
C GLN A 234 8.18 8.53 -12.77
N MET A 235 8.88 8.13 -11.68
CA MET A 235 8.63 6.88 -10.97
C MET A 235 8.29 7.17 -9.50
N GLY A 236 7.26 6.54 -8.95
CA GLY A 236 6.88 6.76 -7.56
C GLY A 236 6.39 5.49 -6.87
N MET A 237 6.96 5.18 -5.69
CA MET A 237 6.48 4.05 -4.89
C MET A 237 5.21 4.43 -4.14
N LEU A 238 4.23 3.54 -4.20
CA LEU A 238 3.02 3.60 -3.41
C LEU A 238 2.51 2.18 -3.21
N GLY A 239 1.32 2.04 -2.71
CA GLY A 239 0.59 0.81 -2.62
C GLY A 239 -0.85 1.07 -2.21
N TRP A 240 -1.59 -0.01 -2.08
CA TRP A 240 -2.99 0.04 -1.69
C TRP A 240 -3.31 -1.08 -0.71
N THR A 241 -4.09 -0.78 0.28
CA THR A 241 -4.80 -1.78 1.09
C THR A 241 -6.27 -1.63 0.76
N GLY A 242 -6.91 -2.74 0.38
CA GLY A 242 -8.31 -2.71 -0.05
C GLY A 242 -9.26 -2.20 1.03
N ASP A 243 -10.19 -1.35 0.65
CA ASP A 243 -11.24 -0.84 1.54
C ASP A 243 -12.36 -1.85 1.74
N ASN A 244 -12.49 -2.77 0.79
CA ASN A 244 -13.48 -3.85 0.77
C ASN A 244 -12.91 -5.07 0.02
N GLY A 245 -13.68 -6.14 -0.08
CA GLY A 245 -13.27 -7.38 -0.78
C GLY A 245 -13.58 -7.39 -2.28
N ASP A 246 -13.82 -6.24 -2.91
CA ASP A 246 -14.15 -6.16 -4.34
C ASP A 246 -12.93 -5.77 -5.18
N PRO A 247 -12.63 -6.47 -6.30
CA PRO A 247 -11.54 -6.15 -7.22
C PRO A 247 -11.62 -4.74 -7.82
N ASP A 248 -12.81 -4.14 -7.91
CA ASP A 248 -13.02 -2.77 -8.37
C ASP A 248 -12.19 -1.75 -7.60
N ASN A 249 -12.05 -1.99 -6.29
CA ASN A 249 -11.30 -1.11 -5.39
C ASN A 249 -9.80 -1.02 -5.72
N PHE A 250 -9.28 -2.00 -6.44
CA PHE A 250 -7.91 -2.00 -6.97
C PHE A 250 -7.91 -1.61 -8.46
N LEU A 251 -8.65 -2.34 -9.28
CA LEU A 251 -8.52 -2.28 -10.74
C LEU A 251 -9.08 -0.98 -11.33
N TYR A 252 -10.26 -0.55 -10.91
CA TYR A 252 -10.86 0.69 -11.39
C TYR A 252 -10.30 1.91 -10.64
N THR A 253 -10.22 1.82 -9.30
CA THR A 253 -9.78 2.95 -8.47
C THR A 253 -8.34 3.37 -8.77
N LEU A 254 -7.43 2.41 -8.99
CA LEU A 254 -6.00 2.67 -9.15
C LEU A 254 -5.52 2.77 -10.59
N LEU A 255 -6.30 2.27 -11.56
CA LEU A 255 -5.87 2.12 -12.95
C LEU A 255 -6.91 2.63 -13.96
N GLY A 256 -8.12 3.01 -13.51
CA GLY A 256 -9.16 3.55 -14.37
C GLY A 256 -8.86 4.97 -14.85
N CYS A 257 -9.38 5.31 -16.04
CA CYS A 257 -9.19 6.61 -16.69
C CYS A 257 -9.79 7.77 -15.89
N ALA A 258 -10.94 7.59 -15.26
CA ALA A 258 -11.58 8.62 -14.45
C ALA A 258 -10.68 9.03 -13.27
N SER A 259 -10.04 8.05 -12.59
CA SER A 259 -9.11 8.28 -11.50
C SER A 259 -7.80 8.93 -11.98
N ALA A 260 -7.32 8.59 -13.19
CA ALA A 260 -6.14 9.23 -13.79
C ALA A 260 -6.34 10.73 -14.06
N LYS A 261 -7.54 11.11 -14.49
CA LYS A 261 -7.91 12.49 -14.84
C LYS A 261 -8.28 13.34 -13.62
N SER A 262 -8.62 12.71 -12.49
CA SER A 262 -8.98 13.43 -11.26
C SER A 262 -7.76 13.99 -10.55
N ALA A 263 -7.86 15.24 -10.08
CA ALA A 263 -6.80 15.90 -9.31
C ALA A 263 -6.51 15.20 -7.97
N SER A 264 -7.54 14.54 -7.37
CA SER A 264 -7.43 13.75 -6.14
C SER A 264 -7.48 12.24 -6.38
N GLY A 265 -7.36 11.82 -7.65
CA GLY A 265 -7.47 10.41 -8.03
C GLY A 265 -6.30 9.56 -7.49
N SER A 266 -6.60 8.31 -7.21
CA SER A 266 -5.62 7.34 -6.70
C SER A 266 -4.77 6.69 -7.80
N ASN A 267 -5.11 6.92 -9.08
CA ASN A 267 -4.32 6.45 -10.22
C ASN A 267 -3.12 7.37 -10.45
N ILE A 268 -2.07 7.18 -9.66
CA ILE A 268 -0.85 7.98 -9.76
C ILE A 268 -0.03 7.65 -11.02
N SER A 269 -0.24 6.49 -11.66
CA SER A 269 0.41 6.18 -12.94
C SER A 269 -0.10 7.02 -14.11
N LYS A 270 -1.22 7.73 -13.93
CA LYS A 270 -1.93 8.45 -14.99
C LYS A 270 -2.29 7.54 -16.19
N PHE A 271 -2.23 6.23 -15.95
CA PHE A 271 -2.56 5.23 -16.96
C PHE A 271 -4.03 5.33 -17.40
N CYS A 272 -4.24 5.48 -18.69
CA CYS A 272 -5.58 5.51 -19.27
C CYS A 272 -5.52 4.82 -20.64
N TYR A 273 -5.91 3.56 -20.68
CA TYR A 273 -5.90 2.73 -21.89
C TYR A 273 -7.30 2.19 -22.13
N GLN A 274 -7.93 2.58 -23.23
CA GLN A 274 -9.35 2.34 -23.48
C GLN A 274 -9.75 0.85 -23.41
N PRO A 275 -8.99 -0.11 -23.97
CA PRO A 275 -9.35 -1.53 -23.85
C PRO A 275 -9.35 -2.04 -22.41
N TYR A 276 -8.52 -1.47 -21.50
CA TYR A 276 -8.55 -1.76 -20.08
C TYR A 276 -9.77 -1.14 -19.40
N GLU A 277 -10.02 0.15 -19.68
CA GLU A 277 -11.16 0.91 -19.14
C GLU A 277 -12.49 0.24 -19.43
N ASP A 278 -12.70 -0.19 -20.68
CA ASP A 278 -13.93 -0.86 -21.10
C ASP A 278 -14.21 -2.13 -20.28
N LEU A 279 -13.16 -2.90 -19.96
CA LEU A 279 -13.28 -4.11 -19.15
C LEU A 279 -13.67 -3.80 -17.70
N VAL A 280 -12.98 -2.85 -17.06
CA VAL A 280 -13.21 -2.56 -15.64
C VAL A 280 -14.53 -1.83 -15.42
N VAL A 281 -14.94 -0.93 -16.32
CA VAL A 281 -16.26 -0.26 -16.28
C VAL A 281 -17.38 -1.28 -16.50
N LYS A 282 -17.24 -2.17 -17.47
CA LYS A 282 -18.23 -3.25 -17.71
C LYS A 282 -18.31 -4.20 -16.50
N ALA A 283 -17.17 -4.55 -15.90
CA ALA A 283 -17.14 -5.41 -14.72
C ALA A 283 -17.82 -4.76 -13.51
N LYS A 284 -17.62 -3.44 -13.32
CA LYS A 284 -18.27 -2.67 -12.26
C LYS A 284 -19.79 -2.67 -12.34
N SER A 285 -20.36 -2.65 -13.55
CA SER A 285 -21.79 -2.62 -13.78
C SER A 285 -22.45 -3.99 -13.96
N ALA A 286 -21.67 -5.06 -14.12
CA ALA A 286 -22.19 -6.42 -14.27
C ALA A 286 -22.72 -6.96 -12.93
N THR A 287 -23.86 -7.66 -12.98
CA THR A 287 -24.56 -8.18 -11.80
C THR A 287 -24.12 -9.60 -11.41
N LYS A 288 -23.64 -10.39 -12.38
CA LYS A 288 -23.20 -11.77 -12.13
C LYS A 288 -21.70 -11.80 -11.81
N GLN A 289 -21.33 -12.41 -10.69
CA GLN A 289 -19.94 -12.51 -10.27
C GLN A 289 -19.04 -13.21 -11.30
N ALA A 290 -19.55 -14.24 -11.98
CA ALA A 290 -18.79 -14.95 -13.02
C ALA A 290 -18.41 -14.04 -14.21
N ASP A 291 -19.33 -13.16 -14.63
CA ASP A 291 -19.08 -12.21 -15.71
C ASP A 291 -18.03 -11.17 -15.27
N ARG A 292 -18.13 -10.68 -14.02
CA ARG A 292 -17.16 -9.78 -13.42
C ARG A 292 -15.78 -10.44 -13.33
N ASP A 293 -15.71 -11.68 -12.86
CA ASP A 293 -14.47 -12.47 -12.76
C ASP A 293 -13.75 -12.56 -14.11
N ALA A 294 -14.48 -12.93 -15.16
CA ALA A 294 -13.93 -13.06 -16.52
C ALA A 294 -13.38 -11.72 -17.05
N LEU A 295 -14.08 -10.61 -16.79
CA LEU A 295 -13.65 -9.26 -17.20
C LEU A 295 -12.42 -8.78 -16.42
N TYR A 296 -12.40 -8.95 -15.11
CA TYR A 296 -11.25 -8.57 -14.28
C TYR A 296 -10.01 -9.40 -14.58
N LYS A 297 -10.16 -10.69 -14.89
CA LYS A 297 -9.02 -11.53 -15.32
C LYS A 297 -8.43 -11.06 -16.65
N LYS A 298 -9.26 -10.64 -17.61
CA LYS A 298 -8.79 -10.03 -18.87
C LYS A 298 -8.09 -8.69 -18.62
N ALA A 299 -8.63 -7.85 -17.74
CA ALA A 299 -8.01 -6.57 -17.38
C ALA A 299 -6.60 -6.75 -16.77
N GLN A 300 -6.37 -7.80 -15.97
CA GLN A 300 -5.05 -8.12 -15.41
C GLN A 300 -4.02 -8.54 -16.49
N LEU A 301 -4.45 -9.18 -17.58
CA LEU A 301 -3.58 -9.46 -18.73
C LEU A 301 -3.16 -8.16 -19.43
N ILE A 302 -4.11 -7.26 -19.69
CA ILE A 302 -3.80 -5.94 -20.28
C ILE A 302 -2.90 -5.12 -19.36
N PHE A 303 -3.15 -5.14 -18.05
CA PHE A 303 -2.26 -4.50 -17.08
C PHE A 303 -0.81 -4.99 -17.24
N LYS A 304 -0.61 -6.29 -17.37
CA LYS A 304 0.72 -6.87 -17.57
C LYS A 304 1.32 -6.49 -18.91
N GLU A 305 0.54 -6.47 -19.97
CA GLU A 305 0.98 -6.04 -21.31
C GLU A 305 1.39 -4.58 -21.34
N GLN A 306 0.64 -3.70 -20.67
CA GLN A 306 0.86 -2.25 -20.66
C GLN A 306 1.86 -1.80 -19.57
N ALA A 307 2.12 -2.63 -18.56
CA ALA A 307 3.11 -2.42 -17.51
C ALA A 307 3.07 -1.01 -16.88
N PRO A 308 1.92 -0.49 -16.38
CA PRO A 308 1.88 0.82 -15.73
C PRO A 308 2.60 0.84 -14.39
N TRP A 309 2.88 -0.33 -13.83
CA TRP A 309 3.60 -0.55 -12.57
C TRP A 309 4.64 -1.66 -12.69
N PHE A 310 5.67 -1.55 -11.84
CA PHE A 310 6.39 -2.70 -11.32
C PHE A 310 5.71 -3.11 -10.02
N THR A 311 5.01 -4.24 -10.00
CA THR A 311 4.41 -4.79 -8.79
C THR A 311 5.51 -5.35 -7.89
N ILE A 312 5.52 -4.98 -6.60
CA ILE A 312 6.58 -5.40 -5.67
C ILE A 312 6.13 -6.62 -4.87
N ALA A 313 5.16 -6.44 -3.98
CA ALA A 313 4.77 -7.48 -3.03
C ALA A 313 3.30 -7.36 -2.60
N HIS A 314 2.76 -8.51 -2.14
CA HIS A 314 1.60 -8.60 -1.27
C HIS A 314 2.10 -8.95 0.13
N ALA A 315 1.89 -8.06 1.09
CA ALA A 315 2.45 -8.22 2.43
C ALA A 315 1.45 -8.80 3.43
N VAL A 316 1.97 -9.55 4.39
CA VAL A 316 1.22 -10.08 5.52
C VAL A 316 0.86 -8.94 6.48
N GLN A 317 -0.35 -8.95 7.02
CA GLN A 317 -0.74 -8.09 8.14
C GLN A 317 -0.16 -8.65 9.43
N LEU A 318 0.62 -7.84 10.12
CA LEU A 318 1.34 -8.19 11.33
C LEU A 318 0.96 -7.25 12.46
N LYS A 319 0.60 -7.81 13.62
CA LYS A 319 0.28 -7.06 14.83
C LYS A 319 0.87 -7.75 16.05
N PRO A 320 2.00 -7.28 16.59
CA PRO A 320 2.40 -7.60 17.94
C PRO A 320 1.39 -7.01 18.93
N VAL A 321 0.90 -7.87 19.81
CA VAL A 321 -0.14 -7.54 20.80
C VAL A 321 0.30 -8.10 22.15
N ARG A 322 0.16 -7.35 23.23
CA ARG A 322 0.42 -7.84 24.57
C ARG A 322 -0.56 -8.96 24.95
N LYS A 323 -0.14 -9.96 25.72
CA LYS A 323 -0.95 -11.14 26.05
C LYS A 323 -2.16 -10.83 26.94
N GLU A 324 -2.11 -9.74 27.71
CA GLU A 324 -3.25 -9.25 28.48
C GLU A 324 -4.38 -8.71 27.61
N VAL A 325 -4.12 -8.39 26.32
CA VAL A 325 -5.15 -7.95 25.39
C VAL A 325 -5.92 -9.17 24.86
N VAL A 326 -7.20 -9.23 25.10
CA VAL A 326 -8.07 -10.31 24.64
C VAL A 326 -9.09 -9.82 23.61
N ASP A 327 -9.52 -10.70 22.75
CA ASP A 327 -10.53 -10.47 21.70
C ASP A 327 -10.11 -9.46 20.60
N PHE A 328 -8.82 -9.06 20.53
CA PHE A 328 -8.33 -8.27 19.40
C PHE A 328 -8.24 -9.14 18.15
N LYS A 329 -8.86 -8.71 17.05
CA LYS A 329 -8.90 -9.43 15.77
C LYS A 329 -8.21 -8.62 14.67
N LEU A 330 -7.39 -9.32 13.86
CA LEU A 330 -6.83 -8.74 12.65
C LEU A 330 -7.94 -8.48 11.61
N SER A 331 -7.74 -7.44 10.82
CA SER A 331 -8.53 -7.17 9.63
C SER A 331 -7.63 -7.25 8.39
N PRO A 332 -8.02 -8.00 7.34
CA PRO A 332 -7.26 -8.03 6.08
C PRO A 332 -7.20 -6.66 5.41
N PHE A 333 -8.14 -5.78 5.75
CA PHE A 333 -8.19 -4.38 5.29
C PHE A 333 -7.29 -3.44 6.11
N GLY A 334 -6.47 -3.95 7.02
CA GLY A 334 -5.60 -3.13 7.87
C GLY A 334 -6.33 -2.26 8.90
N ARG A 335 -7.64 -2.43 9.08
CA ARG A 335 -8.43 -1.66 10.04
C ARG A 335 -8.08 -2.06 11.48
N HIS A 336 -8.17 -1.09 12.38
CA HIS A 336 -7.98 -1.28 13.81
C HIS A 336 -9.34 -1.16 14.52
N THR A 337 -9.94 -2.30 14.82
CA THR A 337 -11.25 -2.34 15.51
C THR A 337 -11.03 -2.76 16.95
N PHE A 338 -11.41 -1.88 17.88
CA PHE A 338 -11.23 -2.09 19.32
C PHE A 338 -12.54 -2.35 20.07
N TYR A 339 -13.68 -2.29 19.39
CA TYR A 339 -14.95 -2.69 20.01
C TYR A 339 -14.94 -4.21 20.26
N GLY A 340 -15.22 -4.58 21.51
CA GLY A 340 -15.14 -5.96 21.98
C GLY A 340 -13.80 -6.36 22.58
N VAL A 341 -12.73 -5.59 22.37
CA VAL A 341 -11.42 -5.79 23.00
C VAL A 341 -11.48 -5.52 24.48
N ASP A 342 -10.76 -6.36 25.25
CA ASP A 342 -10.63 -6.22 26.69
C ASP A 342 -9.17 -6.38 27.12
N ILE A 343 -8.84 -5.96 28.34
CA ILE A 343 -7.51 -6.09 28.98
C ILE A 343 -7.71 -6.86 30.29
N LYS A 344 -7.03 -7.99 30.44
CA LYS A 344 -7.12 -8.85 31.64
C LYS A 344 -5.84 -8.80 32.46
#